data_3cc390f7a2b3805c780cbaab79a4e93f
#
_entry.id   3cc390f7a2b3805c780cbaab79a4e93f
#
_cell.length_a   1.000
_cell.length_b   1.000
_cell.length_c   1.000
_cell.angle_alpha   90.00
_cell.angle_beta   90.00
_cell.angle_gamma   90.00
#
_symmetry.space_group_name_H-M   'P 1'
#
loop_
_entity.id
_entity.type
_entity.pdbx_description
1 polymer ?
#
loop_
_entity_poly.entity_id
_entity_poly.type
_entity_poly.pdbx_seq_one_letter_code
_entity_poly.pdbx_strand_id
1 'polypeptide(L)'
;MGLIFDDEAFEELMYWMKQDRKTAEKIHSLIKDINRNGPAKGIGHPEPLRHETGWSRHIDHCNRLVYDMDEKGNVRILSCKGHYED
;
A
#
# COMPACT_ATOMS: atom_id res chain seq x y z
N MET A 1 -3.50 11.34 -11.01
CA MET A 1 -3.38 10.89 -9.62
C MET A 1 -1.91 10.98 -9.20
N GLY A 2 -1.64 11.59 -8.06
CA GLY A 2 -0.30 11.60 -7.49
C GLY A 2 -0.11 10.48 -6.48
N LEU A 3 1.14 10.20 -6.16
CA LEU A 3 1.52 9.18 -5.20
C LEU A 3 2.32 9.86 -4.09
N ILE A 4 1.88 9.65 -2.85
CA ILE A 4 2.49 10.25 -1.67
C ILE A 4 2.88 9.12 -0.73
N PHE A 5 4.11 9.13 -0.23
CA PHE A 5 4.54 8.19 0.80
C PHE A 5 4.71 8.95 2.11
N ASP A 6 4.12 8.41 3.17
CA ASP A 6 4.50 8.85 4.51
C ASP A 6 5.97 8.48 4.73
N ASP A 7 6.68 9.24 5.56
CA ASP A 7 8.11 9.03 5.78
C ASP A 7 8.44 7.60 6.17
N GLU A 8 7.66 7.03 7.08
CA GLU A 8 7.89 5.67 7.54
C GLU A 8 7.67 4.65 6.42
N ALA A 9 6.63 4.85 5.61
CA ALA A 9 6.36 3.97 4.48
C ALA A 9 7.48 4.03 3.45
N PHE A 10 8.06 5.20 3.24
CA PHE A 10 9.18 5.36 2.31
C PHE A 10 10.41 4.59 2.80
N GLU A 11 10.70 4.67 4.11
CA GLU A 11 11.81 3.89 4.68
C GLU A 11 11.56 2.40 4.56
N GLU A 12 10.32 1.95 4.71
CA GLU A 12 9.96 0.55 4.53
C GLU A 12 10.17 0.09 3.08
N LEU A 13 9.81 0.94 2.12
CA LEU A 13 10.07 0.64 0.72
C LEU A 13 11.57 0.50 0.44
N MET A 14 12.38 1.40 1.00
CA MET A 14 13.83 1.32 0.86
C MET A 14 14.39 0.03 1.46
N TYR A 15 13.83 -0.40 2.59
CA TYR A 15 14.19 -1.68 3.20
C TYR A 15 13.96 -2.83 2.20
N TRP A 16 12.76 -2.89 1.59
CA TRP A 16 12.46 -3.94 0.62
C TRP A 16 13.36 -3.88 -0.61
N MET A 17 13.68 -2.70 -1.08
CA MET A 17 14.56 -2.56 -2.25
C MET A 17 15.94 -3.12 -2.00
N LYS A 18 16.40 -3.12 -0.75
CA LYS A 18 17.69 -3.69 -0.37
C LYS A 18 17.61 -5.17 -0.03
N GLN A 19 16.55 -5.57 0.68
CA GLN A 19 16.46 -6.89 1.27
C GLN A 19 15.70 -7.90 0.43
N ASP A 20 14.72 -7.45 -0.33
CA ASP A 20 13.87 -8.36 -1.12
C ASP A 20 13.22 -7.60 -2.27
N ARG A 21 13.93 -7.59 -3.38
CA ARG A 21 13.48 -6.81 -4.54
C ARG A 21 12.13 -7.30 -5.08
N LYS A 22 11.83 -8.59 -4.96
CA LYS A 22 10.54 -9.11 -5.42
C LYS A 22 9.38 -8.51 -4.61
N THR A 23 9.59 -8.30 -3.32
CA THR A 23 8.58 -7.64 -2.49
C THR A 23 8.41 -6.20 -2.91
N ALA A 24 9.51 -5.48 -3.18
CA ALA A 24 9.42 -4.11 -3.69
C ALA A 24 8.64 -4.05 -5.02
N GLU A 25 8.88 -5.02 -5.91
CA GLU A 25 8.17 -5.10 -7.19
C GLU A 25 6.68 -5.39 -6.99
N LYS A 26 6.35 -6.22 -6.02
CA LYS A 26 4.95 -6.49 -5.68
C LYS A 26 4.24 -5.24 -5.20
N ILE A 27 4.92 -4.45 -4.35
CA ILE A 27 4.38 -3.17 -3.87
C ILE A 27 4.11 -2.25 -5.06
N HIS A 28 5.05 -2.16 -5.99
CA HIS A 28 4.87 -1.36 -7.21
C HIS A 28 3.64 -1.82 -8.00
N SER A 29 3.48 -3.13 -8.18
CA SER A 29 2.33 -3.69 -8.89
C SER A 29 1.01 -3.35 -8.21
N LEU A 30 0.97 -3.41 -6.88
CA LEU A 30 -0.23 -3.05 -6.12
C LEU A 30 -0.57 -1.58 -6.30
N ILE A 31 0.43 -0.71 -6.25
CA ILE A 31 0.21 0.74 -6.44
C ILE A 31 -0.31 1.02 -7.84
N LYS A 32 0.25 0.38 -8.85
CA LYS A 32 -0.24 0.52 -10.22
C LYS A 32 -1.70 0.06 -10.34
N ASP A 33 -2.05 -1.01 -9.64
CA ASP A 33 -3.40 -1.52 -9.66
C ASP A 33 -4.39 -0.58 -8.98
N ILE A 34 -3.98 0.05 -7.86
CA ILE A 34 -4.79 1.07 -7.20
C ILE A 34 -5.08 2.21 -8.17
N ASN A 35 -4.07 2.64 -8.91
CA ASN A 35 -4.24 3.71 -9.89
C ASN A 35 -5.21 3.31 -11.01
N ARG A 36 -5.18 2.05 -11.42
CA ARG A 36 -6.02 1.57 -12.52
C ARG A 36 -7.46 1.29 -12.09
N ASN A 37 -7.64 0.66 -10.94
CA ASN A 37 -8.93 0.11 -10.52
C ASN A 37 -9.57 0.84 -9.33
N GLY A 38 -8.88 1.80 -8.75
CA GLY A 38 -9.34 2.50 -7.57
C GLY A 38 -8.94 1.79 -6.29
N PRO A 39 -9.25 2.41 -5.13
CA PRO A 39 -8.77 1.88 -3.85
C PRO A 39 -9.43 0.58 -3.40
N ALA A 40 -10.67 0.34 -3.81
CA ALA A 40 -11.48 -0.74 -3.24
C ALA A 40 -11.54 -1.99 -4.09
N LYS A 41 -10.92 -2.01 -5.27
CA LYS A 41 -11.00 -3.13 -6.21
C LYS A 41 -9.63 -3.48 -6.76
N GLY A 42 -9.44 -4.74 -7.09
CA GLY A 42 -8.25 -5.19 -7.79
C GLY A 42 -7.49 -6.28 -7.05
N ILE A 43 -6.21 -6.39 -7.36
CA ILE A 43 -5.38 -7.48 -6.82
C ILE A 43 -5.01 -7.23 -5.36
N GLY A 44 -4.66 -8.29 -4.65
CA GLY A 44 -4.19 -8.20 -3.27
C GLY A 44 -5.29 -8.12 -2.23
N HIS A 45 -6.53 -8.48 -2.57
CA HIS A 45 -7.66 -8.49 -1.64
C HIS A 45 -7.85 -7.15 -0.93
N PRO A 46 -8.17 -6.06 -1.66
CA PRO A 46 -8.38 -4.77 -1.00
C PRO A 46 -9.52 -4.83 0.01
N GLU A 47 -9.24 -4.37 1.21
CA GLU A 47 -10.20 -4.36 2.32
C GLU A 47 -10.19 -2.99 2.97
N PRO A 48 -11.37 -2.44 3.32
CA PRO A 48 -11.41 -1.20 4.09
C PRO A 48 -10.88 -1.44 5.51
N LEU A 49 -10.24 -0.43 6.07
CA LEU A 49 -9.80 -0.48 7.46
C LEU A 49 -11.02 -0.34 8.37
N ARG A 50 -10.99 -1.00 9.53
CA ARG A 50 -12.15 -1.02 10.44
C ARG A 50 -12.39 0.28 11.18
N HIS A 51 -11.32 0.86 11.70
CA HIS A 51 -11.42 1.97 12.65
C HIS A 51 -10.93 3.29 12.12
N GLU A 52 -10.51 3.33 10.87
CA GLU A 52 -10.06 4.57 10.25
C GLU A 52 -10.31 4.50 8.74
N THR A 53 -10.21 5.63 8.07
CA THR A 53 -10.37 5.68 6.62
C THR A 53 -9.16 5.05 5.96
N GLY A 54 -9.39 4.43 4.82
CA GLY A 54 -8.33 3.81 4.06
C GLY A 54 -8.57 2.34 3.82
N TRP A 55 -7.57 1.69 3.25
CA TRP A 55 -7.64 0.31 2.81
C TRP A 55 -6.32 -0.39 3.05
N SER A 56 -6.36 -1.73 3.01
CA SER A 56 -5.15 -2.53 2.99
C SER A 56 -5.21 -3.54 1.86
N ARG A 57 -4.06 -3.91 1.34
CA ARG A 57 -3.91 -5.01 0.37
C ARG A 57 -2.79 -5.93 0.83
N HIS A 58 -2.93 -7.20 0.51
CA HIS A 58 -1.90 -8.19 0.82
C HIS A 58 -0.70 -7.99 -0.12
N ILE A 59 0.48 -7.77 0.45
CA ILE A 59 1.73 -7.83 -0.30
C ILE A 59 2.14 -9.30 -0.38
N ASP A 60 2.14 -9.95 0.77
CA ASP A 60 2.37 -11.38 0.91
C ASP A 60 1.63 -11.87 2.16
N HIS A 61 1.94 -13.07 2.63
CA HIS A 61 1.28 -13.66 3.79
C HIS A 61 1.48 -12.83 5.07
N CYS A 62 2.63 -12.16 5.21
CA CYS A 62 2.98 -11.43 6.43
C CYS A 62 2.93 -9.92 6.32
N ASN A 63 2.86 -9.38 5.11
CA ASN A 63 3.00 -7.94 4.90
C ASN A 63 1.80 -7.36 4.18
N ARG A 64 1.43 -6.15 4.58
CA ARG A 64 0.29 -5.43 4.00
C ARG A 64 0.71 -4.06 3.50
N LEU A 65 0.08 -3.64 2.41
CA LEU A 65 0.16 -2.28 1.93
C LEU A 65 -1.05 -1.54 2.51
N VAL A 66 -0.80 -0.52 3.33
CA VAL A 66 -1.85 0.29 3.93
C VAL A 66 -1.84 1.65 3.27
N TYR A 67 -2.99 2.11 2.81
CA TYR A 67 -3.06 3.34 2.03
C TYR A 67 -4.42 4.01 2.18
N ASP A 68 -4.45 5.29 1.85
CA ASP A 68 -5.72 6.02 1.72
C ASP A 68 -5.64 6.94 0.51
N MET A 69 -6.68 7.74 0.31
CA MET A 69 -6.72 8.73 -0.75
C MET A 69 -7.05 10.07 -0.13
N ASP A 70 -6.39 11.11 -0.61
CA ASP A 70 -6.70 12.46 -0.16
C ASP A 70 -7.88 13.04 -0.95
N GLU A 71 -8.26 14.27 -0.61
CA GLU A 71 -9.39 14.95 -1.23
C GLU A 71 -9.18 15.21 -2.72
N LYS A 72 -7.94 15.25 -3.16
CA LYS A 72 -7.58 15.51 -4.57
C LYS A 72 -7.46 14.22 -5.38
N GLY A 73 -7.69 13.07 -4.75
CA GLY A 73 -7.55 11.78 -5.43
C GLY A 73 -6.13 11.26 -5.50
N ASN A 74 -5.21 11.82 -4.72
CA ASN A 74 -3.86 11.26 -4.63
C ASN A 74 -3.86 10.04 -3.71
N VAL A 75 -3.10 9.02 -4.07
CA VAL A 75 -2.92 7.85 -3.21
C VAL A 75 -1.79 8.12 -2.23
N ARG A 76 -2.07 7.90 -0.95
CA ARG A 76 -1.08 8.06 0.09
C ARG A 76 -0.76 6.71 0.70
N ILE A 77 0.51 6.32 0.67
CA ILE A 77 0.97 5.06 1.25
C ILE A 77 1.38 5.31 2.70
N LEU A 78 0.70 4.62 3.60
CA LEU A 78 0.88 4.81 5.05
C LEU A 78 1.87 3.81 5.63
N SER A 79 1.87 2.57 5.10
CA SER A 79 2.86 1.57 5.48
C SER A 79 2.90 0.47 4.42
N CYS A 80 4.03 -0.23 4.34
CA CYS A 80 4.18 -1.35 3.41
C CYS A 80 5.03 -2.48 4.00
N LYS A 81 5.09 -2.57 5.31
CA LYS A 81 5.83 -3.63 5.97
C LYS A 81 5.10 -3.99 7.26
N GLY A 82 4.98 -5.29 7.51
CA GLY A 82 4.29 -5.79 8.67
C GLY A 82 2.81 -6.05 8.42
N HIS A 83 2.18 -6.63 9.41
CA HIS A 83 0.76 -6.98 9.37
C HIS A 83 -0.03 -5.87 10.06
N TYR A 84 -0.96 -5.26 9.32
CA TYR A 84 -1.81 -4.23 9.89
C TYR A 84 -2.92 -4.88 10.71
N GLU A 85 -3.05 -4.46 11.96
CA GLU A 85 -4.14 -4.88 12.82
C GLU A 85 -4.97 -3.67 13.20
N ASP A 86 -6.26 -3.82 12.99
CA ASP A 86 -7.21 -2.74 13.14
C ASP A 86 -8.04 -2.94 14.42
#